data_fa62e92431d3ad9c226928ecf06ffbfc
#
_entry.id   fa62e92431d3ad9c226928ecf06ffbfc
#
_cell.length_a   1.000
_cell.length_b   1.000
_cell.length_c   1.000
_cell.angle_alpha   90.00
_cell.angle_beta   90.00
_cell.angle_gamma   90.00
#
_symmetry.space_group_name_H-M   'P 1'
#
loop_
_entity.id
_entity.type
_entity.pdbx_description
1 polymer ?
#
loop_
_entity_poly.entity_id
_entity_poly.type
_entity_poly.pdbx_seq_one_letter_code
_entity_poly.pdbx_strand_id
1 'polypeptide(L)'
;MYRSHHCGALSAKEIGQTVHLSGWVQKVRDKGFIGWVDLRDRYGITQLIFDAERSAPELLQAAKELGRETVINITGEVIARDNANPQMPTGAIEILVKELKVLNKSKTPPFTIEDQTDGGEELRAKYRYLDIRRNPVKENLIFRHKVSMEVRKFLSDQGFIDIETPYLIKSTPEGARDFVVPSRMNPGQFYALPQSPQTFKQLLMVGGMDKYFQIVKCFRDEDLRADRQPEFTQIDCEMAFVTQEDILNVFEGLTKHLLSEIHGIDITSFPRMTYAHAMKTYGNDKPDIRFGMEFAELNALAQHREFPVFNAAELVVGIAIPGANNYTRKEIDALIDWVKRPQVGAKGLVYARCNEDGSYKSSVDKFYDQEDLAAWAKATNAQAGDLICVLSGDTDTTRAQLSALRMEMATRLGLRDPKVFAPLWVIDFPLLEKDPETGHFHAMHHPFTAPKPEHLALLDTDPAAVNANAYDLVLNGNEIGGGSIRIHDKNTQSKMLALLGFSEAEAKAQFGFLMDAFEYGAPPHGGLAFGLDRLVAILGGQETIREFIAFPKNNAGRDVMIDAPAALDQAQLDELFLDSKAHKAQ
;
A
#
# COMPACT_ATOMS: atom_id res chain seq x y z
N MET A 1 23.24 33.90 -12.77
CA MET A 1 23.08 32.46 -12.51
C MET A 1 22.67 32.29 -11.06
N TYR A 2 21.63 31.43 -10.77
CA TYR A 2 21.21 31.21 -9.37
C TYR A 2 22.07 30.17 -8.63
N ARG A 3 22.65 29.23 -9.34
CA ARG A 3 23.44 28.13 -8.76
C ARG A 3 24.56 27.70 -9.68
N SER A 4 25.76 27.57 -9.14
CA SER A 4 26.85 26.80 -9.74
C SER A 4 26.91 25.38 -9.17
N HIS A 5 26.51 25.21 -7.89
CA HIS A 5 26.50 23.94 -7.16
C HIS A 5 25.23 23.80 -6.32
N HIS A 6 24.93 22.56 -5.90
CA HIS A 6 23.90 22.27 -4.91
C HIS A 6 24.47 22.36 -3.50
N CYS A 7 23.62 22.64 -2.50
CA CYS A 7 24.05 22.73 -1.09
C CYS A 7 24.61 21.42 -0.50
N GLY A 8 24.43 20.27 -1.13
CA GLY A 8 25.00 18.99 -0.72
C GLY A 8 26.21 18.54 -1.54
N ALA A 9 26.64 19.30 -2.54
CA ALA A 9 27.64 18.84 -3.52
C ALA A 9 29.08 19.27 -3.22
N LEU A 10 29.27 20.25 -2.32
CA LEU A 10 30.60 20.83 -2.04
C LEU A 10 31.38 19.99 -1.02
N SER A 11 32.69 19.91 -1.27
CA SER A 11 33.65 19.18 -0.43
C SER A 11 34.97 19.96 -0.32
N ALA A 12 35.94 19.41 0.35
CA ALA A 12 37.29 20.00 0.45
C ALA A 12 38.00 20.20 -0.92
N LYS A 13 37.51 19.53 -1.99
CA LYS A 13 38.06 19.67 -3.35
C LYS A 13 37.78 21.04 -3.97
N GLU A 14 36.70 21.69 -3.54
CA GLU A 14 36.27 22.97 -4.05
C GLU A 14 36.82 24.16 -3.26
N ILE A 15 37.69 23.95 -2.24
CA ILE A 15 38.30 25.05 -1.46
C ILE A 15 39.03 26.01 -2.38
N GLY A 16 38.80 27.31 -2.17
CA GLY A 16 39.35 28.42 -2.97
C GLY A 16 38.49 28.77 -4.20
N GLN A 17 37.45 27.99 -4.52
CA GLN A 17 36.54 28.31 -5.63
C GLN A 17 35.48 29.30 -5.19
N THR A 18 35.09 30.18 -6.10
CA THR A 18 33.92 31.05 -5.95
C THR A 18 32.68 30.27 -6.45
N VAL A 19 31.66 30.17 -5.61
CA VAL A 19 30.42 29.47 -5.90
C VAL A 19 29.19 30.35 -5.75
N HIS A 20 28.13 29.97 -6.49
CA HIS A 20 26.79 30.56 -6.34
C HIS A 20 25.87 29.49 -5.79
N LEU A 21 25.21 29.78 -4.64
CA LEU A 21 24.23 28.86 -4.01
C LEU A 21 22.91 29.59 -3.85
N SER A 22 21.83 28.83 -3.95
CA SER A 22 20.48 29.29 -3.61
C SER A 22 19.72 28.20 -2.86
N GLY A 23 18.99 28.61 -1.84
CA GLY A 23 18.23 27.70 -1.00
C GLY A 23 17.41 28.42 0.05
N TRP A 24 16.96 27.66 1.00
CA TRP A 24 16.20 28.11 2.16
C TRP A 24 17.10 28.20 3.38
N VAL A 25 16.98 29.29 4.15
CA VAL A 25 17.65 29.46 5.44
C VAL A 25 17.03 28.50 6.45
N GLN A 26 17.77 27.48 6.87
CA GLN A 26 17.27 26.53 7.88
C GLN A 26 17.52 27.05 9.29
N LYS A 27 18.72 27.57 9.56
CA LYS A 27 19.12 28.04 10.89
C LYS A 27 20.07 29.22 10.78
N VAL A 28 19.89 30.19 11.65
CA VAL A 28 20.81 31.32 11.81
C VAL A 28 21.42 31.25 13.20
N ARG A 29 22.72 31.46 13.29
CA ARG A 29 23.48 31.58 14.56
C ARG A 29 24.32 32.84 14.50
N ASP A 30 24.22 33.67 15.53
CA ASP A 30 24.96 34.94 15.63
C ASP A 30 25.76 34.98 16.94
N LYS A 31 27.04 35.33 16.84
CA LYS A 31 27.94 35.59 17.97
C LYS A 31 28.53 36.99 17.95
N GLY A 32 27.84 37.94 17.36
CA GLY A 32 28.25 39.36 17.30
C GLY A 32 29.08 39.68 16.06
N PHE A 33 30.34 39.25 16.01
CA PHE A 33 31.27 39.52 14.88
C PHE A 33 31.35 38.37 13.89
N ILE A 34 30.76 37.23 14.18
CA ILE A 34 30.63 36.11 13.26
C ILE A 34 29.18 35.61 13.28
N GLY A 35 28.61 35.44 12.11
CA GLY A 35 27.30 34.85 11.88
C GLY A 35 27.42 33.59 11.02
N TRP A 36 26.59 32.57 11.30
CA TRP A 36 26.47 31.39 10.46
C TRP A 36 25.03 31.20 10.05
N VAL A 37 24.86 30.76 8.79
CA VAL A 37 23.57 30.39 8.22
C VAL A 37 23.69 29.02 7.60
N ASP A 38 22.84 28.10 8.02
CA ASP A 38 22.70 26.80 7.36
C ASP A 38 21.73 27.00 6.17
N LEU A 39 22.28 26.92 4.97
CA LEU A 39 21.53 27.01 3.71
C LEU A 39 21.18 25.61 3.21
N ARG A 40 19.88 25.35 3.02
CA ARG A 40 19.36 24.06 2.61
C ARG A 40 18.74 24.12 1.21
N ASP A 41 18.99 23.09 0.41
CA ASP A 41 18.21 22.77 -0.78
C ASP A 41 17.75 21.29 -0.77
N ARG A 42 17.26 20.79 -1.91
CA ARG A 42 16.83 19.38 -2.02
C ARG A 42 17.97 18.38 -1.74
N TYR A 43 19.21 18.77 -2.05
CA TYR A 43 20.37 17.88 -2.07
C TYR A 43 21.17 17.87 -0.76
N GLY A 44 20.96 18.89 0.10
CA GLY A 44 21.66 18.93 1.38
C GLY A 44 21.70 20.32 2.00
N ILE A 45 22.64 20.45 2.92
CA ILE A 45 22.86 21.67 3.70
C ILE A 45 24.33 22.08 3.58
N THR A 46 24.59 23.36 3.38
CA THR A 46 25.92 23.96 3.44
C THR A 46 25.92 25.11 4.42
N GLN A 47 26.92 25.19 5.29
CA GLN A 47 27.09 26.30 6.20
C GLN A 47 27.67 27.50 5.44
N LEU A 48 27.06 28.65 5.63
CA LEU A 48 27.55 29.95 5.23
C LEU A 48 28.16 30.65 6.44
N ILE A 49 29.28 31.36 6.27
CA ILE A 49 29.89 32.20 7.28
C ILE A 49 29.92 33.65 6.85
N PHE A 50 29.55 34.51 7.77
CA PHE A 50 29.61 35.99 7.69
C PHE A 50 30.56 36.47 8.78
N ASP A 51 31.73 36.95 8.40
CA ASP A 51 32.81 37.29 9.30
C ASP A 51 33.08 38.79 9.19
N ALA A 52 33.01 39.54 10.29
CA ALA A 52 33.17 40.99 10.32
C ALA A 52 34.55 41.47 9.82
N GLU A 53 35.57 40.63 9.88
CA GLU A 53 36.93 40.96 9.40
C GLU A 53 37.10 40.68 7.90
N ARG A 54 36.28 39.75 7.34
CA ARG A 54 36.46 39.18 6.00
C ARG A 54 35.29 39.47 5.06
N SER A 55 34.13 39.93 5.60
CA SER A 55 32.91 40.25 4.88
C SER A 55 32.59 41.77 5.08
N ALA A 56 31.89 42.37 4.12
CA ALA A 56 31.37 43.71 4.29
C ALA A 56 30.40 43.80 5.49
N PRO A 57 30.45 44.88 6.31
CA PRO A 57 29.61 45.01 7.50
C PRO A 57 28.11 44.87 7.23
N GLU A 58 27.65 45.30 6.07
CA GLU A 58 26.26 45.20 5.63
C GLU A 58 25.81 43.76 5.45
N LEU A 59 26.71 42.85 5.08
CA LEU A 59 26.41 41.43 4.93
C LEU A 59 26.14 40.74 6.29
N LEU A 60 26.92 41.09 7.30
CA LEU A 60 26.70 40.57 8.66
C LEU A 60 25.38 41.04 9.23
N GLN A 61 25.04 42.32 9.01
CA GLN A 61 23.74 42.85 9.43
C GLN A 61 22.59 42.19 8.65
N ALA A 62 22.70 42.03 7.34
CA ALA A 62 21.72 41.33 6.53
C ALA A 62 21.52 39.88 6.96
N ALA A 63 22.60 39.17 7.35
CA ALA A 63 22.52 37.81 7.84
C ALA A 63 21.72 37.69 9.16
N LYS A 64 21.84 38.66 10.07
CA LYS A 64 21.08 38.72 11.33
C LYS A 64 19.57 38.90 11.13
N GLU A 65 19.19 39.53 10.03
CA GLU A 65 17.79 39.82 9.68
C GLU A 65 17.11 38.63 8.94
N LEU A 66 17.88 37.56 8.59
CA LEU A 66 17.34 36.39 7.92
C LEU A 66 16.46 35.58 8.85
N GLY A 67 15.20 35.42 8.50
CA GLY A 67 14.30 34.49 9.12
C GLY A 67 14.46 33.04 8.59
N ARG A 68 14.03 32.06 9.36
CA ARG A 68 13.93 30.68 8.88
C ARG A 68 13.09 30.61 7.61
N GLU A 69 13.45 29.71 6.70
CA GLU A 69 12.79 29.46 5.41
C GLU A 69 12.82 30.66 4.43
N THR A 70 13.54 31.75 4.75
CA THR A 70 13.82 32.83 3.77
C THR A 70 14.62 32.23 2.62
N VAL A 71 14.23 32.57 1.39
CA VAL A 71 14.94 32.13 0.18
C VAL A 71 16.03 33.13 -0.17
N ILE A 72 17.27 32.65 -0.20
CA ILE A 72 18.41 33.48 -0.51
C ILE A 72 19.24 32.94 -1.68
N ASN A 73 19.95 33.86 -2.34
CA ASN A 73 21.05 33.56 -3.26
C ASN A 73 22.31 34.21 -2.71
N ILE A 74 23.41 33.46 -2.74
CA ILE A 74 24.72 33.96 -2.31
C ILE A 74 25.78 33.73 -3.38
N THR A 75 26.78 34.60 -3.38
CA THR A 75 28.08 34.38 -4.00
C THR A 75 29.10 34.31 -2.87
N GLY A 76 29.98 33.30 -2.84
CA GLY A 76 30.98 33.18 -1.80
C GLY A 76 32.11 32.23 -2.18
N GLU A 77 33.16 32.28 -1.39
CA GLU A 77 34.34 31.42 -1.53
C GLU A 77 34.22 30.20 -0.63
N VAL A 78 34.51 29.04 -1.18
CA VAL A 78 34.60 27.78 -0.38
C VAL A 78 35.87 27.80 0.44
N ILE A 79 35.75 27.73 1.76
CA ILE A 79 36.87 27.69 2.70
C ILE A 79 36.80 26.45 3.57
N ALA A 80 37.96 26.05 4.11
CA ALA A 80 38.00 25.00 5.12
C ALA A 80 37.31 25.48 6.40
N ARG A 81 36.59 24.61 7.03
CA ARG A 81 35.92 24.88 8.31
C ARG A 81 36.94 24.68 9.45
N ASP A 82 37.04 25.63 10.36
CA ASP A 82 37.97 25.53 11.52
C ASP A 82 37.66 24.31 12.38
N ASN A 83 36.39 24.01 12.59
CA ASN A 83 35.90 22.83 13.29
C ASN A 83 34.99 22.01 12.35
N ALA A 84 35.58 20.99 11.73
CA ALA A 84 34.82 20.10 10.84
C ALA A 84 33.71 19.39 11.59
N ASN A 85 32.54 19.29 10.93
CA ASN A 85 31.37 18.57 11.47
C ASN A 85 31.18 17.22 10.72
N PRO A 86 31.58 16.10 11.29
CA PRO A 86 31.47 14.80 10.63
C PRO A 86 30.03 14.30 10.41
N GLN A 87 29.06 14.93 11.06
CA GLN A 87 27.63 14.59 10.90
C GLN A 87 26.99 15.24 9.66
N MET A 88 27.71 16.14 8.98
CA MET A 88 27.24 16.78 7.75
C MET A 88 28.11 16.36 6.57
N PRO A 89 27.56 15.95 5.43
CA PRO A 89 28.34 15.62 4.22
C PRO A 89 29.26 16.77 3.77
N THR A 90 28.84 18.01 3.94
CA THR A 90 29.60 19.24 3.63
C THR A 90 30.33 19.82 4.84
N GLY A 91 30.41 19.07 5.94
CA GLY A 91 30.88 19.59 7.23
C GLY A 91 32.36 19.89 7.33
N ALA A 92 33.18 19.54 6.33
CA ALA A 92 34.58 19.91 6.21
C ALA A 92 34.81 21.34 5.68
N ILE A 93 33.77 21.95 5.07
CA ILE A 93 33.87 23.26 4.43
C ILE A 93 32.74 24.20 4.91
N GLU A 94 32.92 25.46 4.65
CA GLU A 94 31.89 26.49 4.76
C GLU A 94 32.09 27.54 3.66
N ILE A 95 31.11 28.38 3.43
CA ILE A 95 31.16 29.38 2.38
C ILE A 95 31.33 30.76 3.01
N LEU A 96 32.46 31.41 2.77
CA LEU A 96 32.67 32.81 3.13
C LEU A 96 31.87 33.68 2.17
N VAL A 97 30.78 34.25 2.63
CA VAL A 97 29.83 34.99 1.81
C VAL A 97 30.44 36.35 1.39
N LYS A 98 30.40 36.65 0.09
CA LYS A 98 30.81 37.88 -0.52
C LYS A 98 29.63 38.72 -0.98
N GLU A 99 28.56 38.07 -1.41
CA GLU A 99 27.31 38.70 -1.83
C GLU A 99 26.11 37.94 -1.30
N LEU A 100 25.09 38.65 -0.88
CA LEU A 100 23.83 38.07 -0.39
C LEU A 100 22.66 38.83 -1.06
N LYS A 101 21.75 38.05 -1.64
CA LYS A 101 20.49 38.56 -2.16
C LYS A 101 19.32 37.77 -1.55
N VAL A 102 18.43 38.47 -0.86
CA VAL A 102 17.16 37.91 -0.43
C VAL A 102 16.24 37.82 -1.64
N LEU A 103 15.85 36.61 -2.04
CA LEU A 103 14.96 36.37 -3.18
C LEU A 103 13.49 36.45 -2.73
N ASN A 104 13.20 35.88 -1.56
CA ASN A 104 11.85 35.94 -0.98
C ASN A 104 11.91 35.77 0.55
N LYS A 105 11.22 36.63 1.28
CA LYS A 105 11.09 36.53 2.74
C LYS A 105 10.07 35.46 3.10
N SER A 106 10.26 34.81 4.26
CA SER A 106 9.32 33.84 4.82
C SER A 106 8.69 34.38 6.10
N LYS A 107 7.43 34.03 6.32
CA LYS A 107 6.83 34.07 7.66
C LYS A 107 7.42 32.96 8.51
N THR A 108 7.30 33.06 9.82
CA THR A 108 7.63 31.96 10.73
C THR A 108 6.82 30.72 10.34
N PRO A 109 7.46 29.57 10.04
CA PRO A 109 6.75 28.35 9.71
C PRO A 109 5.83 27.91 10.87
N PRO A 110 4.69 27.27 10.57
CA PRO A 110 3.74 26.80 11.59
C PRO A 110 4.25 25.61 12.39
N PHE A 111 5.33 24.96 11.95
CA PHE A 111 6.04 23.87 12.62
C PHE A 111 7.51 23.86 12.22
N THR A 112 8.33 23.14 12.97
CA THR A 112 9.77 22.99 12.69
C THR A 112 10.00 22.12 11.47
N ILE A 113 10.71 22.67 10.45
CA ILE A 113 11.04 21.98 9.19
C ILE A 113 12.40 21.27 9.37
N GLU A 114 12.43 20.25 10.18
CA GLU A 114 13.59 19.38 10.48
C GLU A 114 13.11 17.92 10.52
N ASP A 115 14.03 16.96 10.59
CA ASP A 115 13.68 15.53 10.59
C ASP A 115 12.76 15.18 11.77
N GLN A 116 13.06 15.72 12.95
CA GLN A 116 12.13 15.75 14.08
C GLN A 116 11.32 17.04 14.03
N THR A 117 10.00 16.93 14.08
CA THR A 117 9.08 18.07 14.00
C THR A 117 8.08 18.07 15.16
N ASP A 118 7.66 19.25 15.55
CA ASP A 118 6.57 19.51 16.49
C ASP A 118 5.18 19.61 15.81
N GLY A 119 5.16 19.50 14.48
CA GLY A 119 3.92 19.52 13.68
C GLY A 119 3.13 18.22 13.76
N GLY A 120 1.90 18.26 14.27
CA GLY A 120 0.96 17.14 14.18
C GLY A 120 0.52 16.83 12.74
N GLU A 121 -0.06 15.65 12.51
CA GLU A 121 -0.44 15.16 11.18
C GLU A 121 -1.34 16.14 10.40
N GLU A 122 -2.36 16.70 11.06
CA GLU A 122 -3.29 17.64 10.44
C GLU A 122 -2.61 18.94 9.98
N LEU A 123 -1.74 19.50 10.84
CA LEU A 123 -1.00 20.71 10.53
C LEU A 123 -0.01 20.50 9.38
N ARG A 124 0.67 19.34 9.37
CA ARG A 124 1.57 18.94 8.28
C ARG A 124 0.81 18.70 6.97
N ALA A 125 -0.38 18.13 7.03
CA ALA A 125 -1.23 17.97 5.85
C ALA A 125 -1.69 19.33 5.29
N LYS A 126 -2.08 20.26 6.14
CA LYS A 126 -2.47 21.64 5.73
C LYS A 126 -1.34 22.42 5.08
N TYR A 127 -0.13 22.25 5.56
CA TYR A 127 1.08 22.89 5.03
C TYR A 127 2.02 21.86 4.37
N ARG A 128 1.46 20.92 3.62
CA ARG A 128 2.20 19.79 3.04
C ARG A 128 3.40 20.22 2.21
N TYR A 129 3.33 21.36 1.51
CA TYR A 129 4.46 21.94 0.80
C TYR A 129 5.65 22.35 1.69
N LEU A 130 5.44 22.59 2.99
CA LEU A 130 6.52 22.76 3.98
C LEU A 130 7.00 21.42 4.51
N ASP A 131 6.10 20.47 4.76
CA ASP A 131 6.41 19.13 5.22
C ASP A 131 7.29 18.37 4.21
N ILE A 132 7.06 18.54 2.92
CA ILE A 132 7.89 17.97 1.83
C ILE A 132 9.37 18.46 1.89
N ARG A 133 9.66 19.60 2.52
CA ARG A 133 11.03 20.06 2.71
C ARG A 133 11.82 19.24 3.73
N ARG A 134 11.15 18.51 4.61
CA ARG A 134 11.76 17.61 5.61
C ARG A 134 12.32 16.36 4.92
N ASN A 135 13.49 15.91 5.38
CA ASN A 135 14.13 14.73 4.78
C ASN A 135 13.24 13.48 4.76
N PRO A 136 12.53 13.09 5.85
CA PRO A 136 11.73 11.87 5.82
C PRO A 136 10.70 11.84 4.69
N VAL A 137 10.00 12.95 4.46
CA VAL A 137 8.98 13.04 3.39
C VAL A 137 9.63 13.15 2.01
N LYS A 138 10.64 14.01 1.89
CA LYS A 138 11.38 14.21 0.65
C LYS A 138 12.01 12.91 0.15
N GLU A 139 12.66 12.16 1.02
CA GLU A 139 13.32 10.89 0.71
C GLU A 139 12.32 9.82 0.29
N ASN A 140 11.14 9.75 0.92
CA ASN A 140 10.07 8.86 0.52
C ASN A 140 9.58 9.17 -0.91
N LEU A 141 9.45 10.44 -1.29
CA LEU A 141 9.06 10.83 -2.66
C LEU A 141 10.16 10.47 -3.69
N ILE A 142 11.44 10.66 -3.32
CA ILE A 142 12.58 10.25 -4.15
C ILE A 142 12.62 8.73 -4.27
N PHE A 143 12.36 8.01 -3.18
CA PHE A 143 12.29 6.55 -3.17
C PHE A 143 11.19 6.04 -4.10
N ARG A 144 9.99 6.61 -4.02
CA ARG A 144 8.88 6.31 -4.95
C ARG A 144 9.30 6.51 -6.42
N HIS A 145 10.00 7.61 -6.71
CA HIS A 145 10.51 7.87 -8.06
C HIS A 145 11.47 6.76 -8.51
N LYS A 146 12.42 6.34 -7.65
CA LYS A 146 13.37 5.27 -7.98
C LYS A 146 12.64 3.96 -8.29
N VAL A 147 11.71 3.52 -7.43
CA VAL A 147 10.91 2.32 -7.68
C VAL A 147 10.16 2.41 -9.00
N SER A 148 9.52 3.55 -9.28
CA SER A 148 8.78 3.75 -10.55
C SER A 148 9.68 3.70 -11.78
N MET A 149 10.91 4.18 -11.68
CA MET A 149 11.89 4.11 -12.78
C MET A 149 12.38 2.68 -13.02
N GLU A 150 12.64 1.91 -11.97
CA GLU A 150 13.05 0.50 -12.09
C GLU A 150 11.92 -0.36 -12.69
N VAL A 151 10.66 -0.10 -12.30
CA VAL A 151 9.49 -0.74 -12.92
C VAL A 151 9.43 -0.46 -14.42
N ARG A 152 9.57 0.81 -14.84
CA ARG A 152 9.54 1.19 -16.26
C ARG A 152 10.67 0.53 -17.05
N LYS A 153 11.87 0.53 -16.47
CA LYS A 153 13.05 -0.10 -17.09
C LYS A 153 12.82 -1.59 -17.28
N PHE A 154 12.45 -2.32 -16.24
CA PHE A 154 12.23 -3.76 -16.32
C PHE A 154 11.14 -4.12 -17.35
N LEU A 155 9.98 -3.47 -17.28
CA LEU A 155 8.87 -3.77 -18.20
C LEU A 155 9.23 -3.43 -19.65
N SER A 156 9.90 -2.30 -19.89
CA SER A 156 10.36 -1.93 -21.23
C SER A 156 11.38 -2.93 -21.78
N ASP A 157 12.31 -3.40 -20.96
CA ASP A 157 13.30 -4.43 -21.34
C ASP A 157 12.64 -5.78 -21.64
N GLN A 158 11.47 -6.06 -21.04
CA GLN A 158 10.63 -7.23 -21.35
C GLN A 158 9.71 -7.03 -22.58
N GLY A 159 9.81 -5.89 -23.26
CA GLY A 159 9.05 -5.58 -24.48
C GLY A 159 7.64 -5.04 -24.23
N PHE A 160 7.33 -4.59 -23.02
CA PHE A 160 6.08 -3.88 -22.74
C PHE A 160 6.15 -2.44 -23.25
N ILE A 161 5.01 -1.94 -23.72
CA ILE A 161 4.84 -0.57 -24.21
C ILE A 161 3.99 0.21 -23.20
N ASP A 162 4.48 1.38 -22.78
CA ASP A 162 3.74 2.31 -21.91
C ASP A 162 2.70 3.07 -22.75
N ILE A 163 1.41 2.77 -22.55
CA ILE A 163 0.31 3.34 -23.32
C ILE A 163 -0.69 3.98 -22.38
N GLU A 164 -0.95 5.28 -22.56
CA GLU A 164 -1.96 6.00 -21.81
C GLU A 164 -3.38 5.63 -22.24
N THR A 165 -4.25 5.44 -21.25
CA THR A 165 -5.69 5.21 -21.44
C THR A 165 -6.49 6.41 -20.94
N PRO A 166 -7.73 6.64 -21.42
CA PRO A 166 -8.51 7.81 -21.02
C PRO A 166 -8.96 7.74 -19.56
N TYR A 167 -9.05 8.94 -18.93
CA TYR A 167 -9.65 9.11 -17.60
C TYR A 167 -11.14 9.48 -17.65
N LEU A 168 -11.61 10.10 -18.72
CA LEU A 168 -13.02 10.42 -18.91
C LEU A 168 -13.67 9.27 -19.69
N ILE A 169 -14.22 8.32 -18.96
CA ILE A 169 -14.79 7.09 -19.51
C ILE A 169 -16.28 6.97 -19.19
N LYS A 170 -16.92 5.93 -19.72
CA LYS A 170 -18.26 5.53 -19.31
C LYS A 170 -18.18 4.79 -17.96
N SER A 171 -19.17 4.99 -17.09
CA SER A 171 -19.31 4.20 -15.87
C SER A 171 -19.37 2.71 -16.21
N THR A 172 -18.45 1.95 -15.62
CA THR A 172 -18.38 0.50 -15.71
C THR A 172 -18.20 -0.05 -14.30
N PRO A 173 -19.21 -0.69 -13.69
CA PRO A 173 -19.10 -1.16 -12.32
C PRO A 173 -18.05 -2.26 -12.19
N GLU A 174 -17.03 -2.00 -11.35
CA GLU A 174 -15.92 -2.92 -11.04
C GLU A 174 -15.85 -3.24 -9.52
N GLY A 175 -16.96 -3.11 -8.80
CA GLY A 175 -17.05 -3.41 -7.37
C GLY A 175 -17.10 -2.19 -6.44
N ALA A 176 -16.44 -1.09 -6.79
CA ALA A 176 -16.51 0.18 -6.06
C ALA A 176 -17.53 1.15 -6.69
N ARG A 177 -17.82 2.27 -5.99
CA ARG A 177 -18.56 3.37 -6.58
C ARG A 177 -17.64 4.23 -7.44
N ASP A 178 -18.19 4.76 -8.55
CA ASP A 178 -17.45 5.65 -9.44
C ASP A 178 -17.51 7.09 -8.95
N PHE A 179 -16.42 7.84 -9.13
CA PHE A 179 -16.47 9.29 -9.18
C PHE A 179 -16.97 9.72 -10.56
N VAL A 180 -17.97 10.59 -10.60
CA VAL A 180 -18.60 11.05 -11.83
C VAL A 180 -18.30 12.51 -12.11
N VAL A 181 -18.13 12.85 -13.41
CA VAL A 181 -17.84 14.19 -13.90
C VAL A 181 -18.93 14.59 -14.89
N PRO A 182 -19.67 15.68 -14.65
CA PRO A 182 -20.74 16.12 -15.55
C PRO A 182 -20.17 16.63 -16.89
N SER A 183 -20.90 16.36 -17.98
CA SER A 183 -20.55 16.83 -19.32
C SER A 183 -21.32 18.10 -19.69
N ARG A 184 -20.65 19.24 -19.78
CA ARG A 184 -21.28 20.48 -20.25
C ARG A 184 -21.77 20.38 -21.70
N MET A 185 -21.05 19.66 -22.54
CA MET A 185 -21.42 19.49 -23.97
C MET A 185 -22.58 18.53 -24.20
N ASN A 186 -22.87 17.67 -23.23
CA ASN A 186 -23.95 16.68 -23.28
C ASN A 186 -24.77 16.77 -22.01
N PRO A 187 -25.75 17.70 -21.92
CA PRO A 187 -26.54 17.92 -20.72
C PRO A 187 -27.19 16.63 -20.21
N GLY A 188 -27.13 16.40 -18.89
CA GLY A 188 -27.66 15.20 -18.23
C GLY A 188 -26.81 13.93 -18.41
N GLN A 189 -25.67 14.02 -19.08
CA GLN A 189 -24.71 12.91 -19.20
C GLN A 189 -23.44 13.16 -18.37
N PHE A 190 -22.83 12.05 -17.93
CA PHE A 190 -21.66 12.09 -17.05
C PHE A 190 -20.57 11.18 -17.60
N TYR A 191 -19.35 11.63 -17.46
CA TYR A 191 -18.19 10.73 -17.47
C TYR A 191 -18.00 10.13 -16.09
N ALA A 192 -17.36 8.97 -16.03
CA ALA A 192 -16.83 8.40 -14.79
C ALA A 192 -15.30 8.43 -14.83
N LEU A 193 -14.68 8.55 -13.65
CA LEU A 193 -13.25 8.35 -13.51
C LEU A 193 -12.96 6.84 -13.35
N PRO A 194 -11.94 6.27 -14.02
CA PRO A 194 -11.72 4.83 -14.07
C PRO A 194 -11.30 4.26 -12.72
N GLN A 195 -11.92 3.15 -12.33
CA GLN A 195 -11.48 2.35 -11.18
C GLN A 195 -10.21 1.57 -11.50
N SER A 196 -10.03 1.21 -12.76
CA SER A 196 -8.84 0.65 -13.39
C SER A 196 -8.95 0.81 -14.92
N PRO A 197 -7.88 0.67 -15.69
CA PRO A 197 -7.94 0.68 -17.15
C PRO A 197 -8.36 -0.67 -17.76
N GLN A 198 -9.10 -1.51 -17.02
CA GLN A 198 -9.37 -2.91 -17.38
C GLN A 198 -9.94 -3.11 -18.79
N THR A 199 -10.96 -2.36 -19.15
CA THR A 199 -11.60 -2.52 -20.48
C THR A 199 -10.68 -2.06 -21.60
N PHE A 200 -9.92 -1.00 -21.40
CA PHE A 200 -9.00 -0.46 -22.41
C PHE A 200 -7.79 -1.35 -22.64
N LYS A 201 -7.21 -1.93 -21.58
CA LYS A 201 -6.08 -2.84 -21.75
C LYS A 201 -6.48 -4.12 -22.48
N GLN A 202 -7.71 -4.63 -22.29
CA GLN A 202 -8.23 -5.74 -23.06
C GLN A 202 -8.43 -5.36 -24.54
N LEU A 203 -8.95 -4.14 -24.81
CA LEU A 203 -9.05 -3.62 -26.18
C LEU A 203 -7.67 -3.44 -26.84
N LEU A 204 -6.63 -3.09 -26.10
CA LEU A 204 -5.25 -3.03 -26.60
C LEU A 204 -4.74 -4.41 -27.00
N MET A 205 -5.13 -5.48 -26.29
CA MET A 205 -4.80 -6.85 -26.69
C MET A 205 -5.52 -7.24 -27.98
N VAL A 206 -6.81 -6.92 -28.12
CA VAL A 206 -7.55 -7.08 -29.40
C VAL A 206 -6.91 -6.24 -30.49
N GLY A 207 -6.40 -5.05 -30.18
CA GLY A 207 -5.67 -4.15 -31.08
C GLY A 207 -4.26 -4.60 -31.45
N GLY A 208 -3.77 -5.73 -30.90
CA GLY A 208 -2.48 -6.33 -31.28
C GLY A 208 -1.26 -5.69 -30.60
N MET A 209 -1.44 -5.04 -29.43
CA MET A 209 -0.32 -4.43 -28.70
C MET A 209 0.53 -5.44 -27.91
N ASP A 210 0.16 -6.70 -27.85
CA ASP A 210 0.81 -7.85 -27.23
C ASP A 210 1.21 -7.67 -25.76
N LYS A 211 1.94 -6.62 -25.41
CA LYS A 211 2.39 -6.33 -24.05
C LYS A 211 2.22 -4.84 -23.74
N TYR A 212 1.32 -4.55 -22.83
CA TYR A 212 0.98 -3.20 -22.38
C TYR A 212 1.33 -3.03 -20.90
N PHE A 213 1.79 -1.85 -20.53
CA PHE A 213 1.76 -1.38 -19.15
C PHE A 213 1.44 0.12 -19.08
N GLN A 214 1.04 0.55 -17.89
CA GLN A 214 0.87 1.97 -17.55
C GLN A 214 1.05 2.17 -16.05
N ILE A 215 1.76 3.21 -15.63
CA ILE A 215 1.69 3.70 -14.25
C ILE A 215 0.56 4.73 -14.20
N VAL A 216 -0.61 4.31 -13.73
CA VAL A 216 -1.88 4.99 -13.95
C VAL A 216 -2.58 5.37 -12.65
N LYS A 217 -3.25 6.52 -12.63
CA LYS A 217 -4.17 6.90 -11.56
C LYS A 217 -5.48 6.13 -11.71
N CYS A 218 -5.94 5.57 -10.58
CA CYS A 218 -7.23 4.91 -10.43
C CYS A 218 -8.03 5.60 -9.35
N PHE A 219 -9.36 5.52 -9.44
CA PHE A 219 -10.28 6.27 -8.61
C PHE A 219 -11.36 5.33 -8.06
N ARG A 220 -11.55 5.29 -6.74
CA ARG A 220 -12.60 4.48 -6.10
C ARG A 220 -13.22 5.26 -4.95
N ASP A 221 -14.53 5.44 -4.99
CA ASP A 221 -15.30 6.05 -3.90
C ASP A 221 -15.69 4.98 -2.88
N GLU A 222 -14.73 4.67 -2.01
CA GLU A 222 -14.81 3.66 -0.96
C GLU A 222 -14.47 4.26 0.41
N ASP A 223 -14.75 3.50 1.46
CA ASP A 223 -14.33 3.85 2.82
C ASP A 223 -12.80 3.88 2.93
N LEU A 224 -12.28 4.97 3.48
CA LEU A 224 -10.85 5.20 3.57
C LEU A 224 -10.25 4.49 4.79
N ARG A 225 -9.03 3.98 4.58
CA ARG A 225 -8.19 3.35 5.61
C ARG A 225 -6.76 3.87 5.50
N ALA A 226 -5.88 3.46 6.41
CA ALA A 226 -4.47 3.85 6.37
C ALA A 226 -3.74 3.47 5.07
N ASP A 227 -4.18 2.39 4.44
CA ASP A 227 -3.65 1.82 3.20
C ASP A 227 -4.55 2.06 1.96
N ARG A 228 -5.56 2.95 2.06
CA ARG A 228 -6.48 3.30 0.97
C ARG A 228 -6.62 4.80 0.79
N GLN A 229 -6.65 5.22 -0.46
CA GLN A 229 -6.92 6.59 -0.91
C GLN A 229 -8.00 6.56 -1.99
N PRO A 230 -8.86 7.61 -2.12
CA PRO A 230 -9.90 7.65 -3.15
C PRO A 230 -9.31 7.76 -4.56
N GLU A 231 -8.10 8.26 -4.66
CA GLU A 231 -7.24 8.24 -5.84
C GLU A 231 -5.89 7.61 -5.49
N PHE A 232 -5.51 6.59 -6.22
CA PHE A 232 -4.28 5.83 -5.99
C PHE A 232 -3.61 5.49 -7.32
N THR A 233 -2.41 4.93 -7.26
CA THR A 233 -1.65 4.62 -8.48
C THR A 233 -1.46 3.12 -8.61
N GLN A 234 -1.73 2.59 -9.81
CA GLN A 234 -1.41 1.22 -10.18
C GLN A 234 -0.26 1.17 -11.19
N ILE A 235 0.53 0.09 -11.13
CA ILE A 235 1.30 -0.40 -12.26
C ILE A 235 0.37 -1.43 -12.91
N ASP A 236 -0.27 -1.04 -13.99
CA ASP A 236 -1.24 -1.89 -14.67
C ASP A 236 -0.61 -2.51 -15.91
N CYS A 237 -0.77 -3.83 -16.08
CA CYS A 237 -0.15 -4.59 -17.15
C CYS A 237 -1.13 -5.58 -17.77
N GLU A 238 -0.96 -5.83 -19.09
CA GLU A 238 -1.69 -6.87 -19.82
C GLU A 238 -0.81 -7.47 -20.92
N MET A 239 -0.98 -8.77 -21.17
CA MET A 239 -0.21 -9.53 -22.17
C MET A 239 -1.15 -10.42 -22.98
N ALA A 240 -0.91 -10.52 -24.29
CA ALA A 240 -1.62 -11.42 -25.19
C ALA A 240 -0.83 -12.72 -25.41
N PHE A 241 -1.55 -13.78 -25.81
CA PHE A 241 -1.00 -15.11 -26.11
C PHE A 241 -0.23 -15.75 -24.95
N VAL A 242 -0.75 -15.62 -23.75
CA VAL A 242 -0.12 -16.06 -22.51
C VAL A 242 -0.99 -17.02 -21.69
N THR A 243 -0.32 -17.84 -20.89
CA THR A 243 -0.89 -18.66 -19.83
C THR A 243 -0.71 -17.99 -18.48
N GLN A 244 -1.29 -18.54 -17.41
CA GLN A 244 -1.05 -18.12 -16.05
C GLN A 244 0.46 -18.12 -15.71
N GLU A 245 1.17 -19.17 -16.11
CA GLU A 245 2.61 -19.33 -15.82
C GLU A 245 3.46 -18.22 -16.44
N ASP A 246 3.12 -17.78 -17.65
CA ASP A 246 3.84 -16.68 -18.31
C ASP A 246 3.69 -15.38 -17.52
N ILE A 247 2.48 -15.11 -17.02
CA ILE A 247 2.20 -13.95 -16.18
C ILE A 247 2.97 -14.03 -14.86
N LEU A 248 2.88 -15.15 -14.14
CA LEU A 248 3.56 -15.34 -12.87
C LEU A 248 5.08 -15.16 -13.03
N ASN A 249 5.67 -15.73 -14.07
CA ASN A 249 7.11 -15.62 -14.32
C ASN A 249 7.58 -14.18 -14.57
N VAL A 250 6.84 -13.40 -15.36
CA VAL A 250 7.19 -12.00 -15.64
C VAL A 250 7.13 -11.16 -14.38
N PHE A 251 6.05 -11.28 -13.58
CA PHE A 251 5.85 -10.42 -12.42
C PHE A 251 6.61 -10.89 -11.18
N GLU A 252 6.93 -12.19 -11.07
CA GLU A 252 7.93 -12.67 -10.14
C GLU A 252 9.30 -12.06 -10.48
N GLY A 253 9.66 -12.02 -11.77
CA GLY A 253 10.87 -11.38 -12.27
C GLY A 253 10.94 -9.89 -11.94
N LEU A 254 9.84 -9.14 -12.12
CA LEU A 254 9.76 -7.73 -11.73
C LEU A 254 9.97 -7.54 -10.22
N THR A 255 9.33 -8.36 -9.40
CA THR A 255 9.44 -8.25 -7.95
C THR A 255 10.86 -8.59 -7.48
N LYS A 256 11.49 -9.63 -8.03
CA LYS A 256 12.90 -9.96 -7.78
C LYS A 256 13.83 -8.82 -8.18
N HIS A 257 13.62 -8.23 -9.36
CA HIS A 257 14.40 -7.08 -9.83
C HIS A 257 14.30 -5.90 -8.85
N LEU A 258 13.10 -5.56 -8.37
CA LEU A 258 12.91 -4.49 -7.41
C LEU A 258 13.61 -4.78 -6.07
N LEU A 259 13.51 -5.99 -5.55
CA LEU A 259 14.17 -6.38 -4.30
C LEU A 259 15.69 -6.34 -4.42
N SER A 260 16.24 -6.79 -5.55
CA SER A 260 17.69 -6.75 -5.83
C SER A 260 18.19 -5.29 -5.99
N GLU A 261 17.56 -4.48 -6.87
CA GLU A 261 18.02 -3.12 -7.18
C GLU A 261 17.80 -2.12 -6.03
N ILE A 262 16.75 -2.31 -5.24
CA ILE A 262 16.40 -1.38 -4.14
C ILE A 262 17.07 -1.78 -2.83
N HIS A 263 17.14 -3.09 -2.52
CA HIS A 263 17.59 -3.60 -1.22
C HIS A 263 18.81 -4.50 -1.29
N GLY A 264 19.27 -4.90 -2.48
CA GLY A 264 20.36 -5.88 -2.64
C GLY A 264 19.96 -7.28 -2.16
N ILE A 265 18.67 -7.63 -2.24
CA ILE A 265 18.13 -8.91 -1.77
C ILE A 265 17.75 -9.77 -2.98
N ASP A 266 18.38 -10.95 -3.06
CA ASP A 266 18.09 -11.93 -4.10
C ASP A 266 17.20 -13.06 -3.55
N ILE A 267 16.04 -13.25 -4.17
CA ILE A 267 15.09 -14.32 -3.86
C ILE A 267 15.02 -15.28 -5.06
N THR A 268 15.23 -16.56 -4.82
CA THR A 268 15.31 -17.56 -5.91
C THR A 268 13.95 -17.90 -6.50
N SER A 269 12.92 -18.11 -5.66
CA SER A 269 11.55 -18.47 -6.09
C SER A 269 10.52 -18.01 -5.08
N PHE A 270 9.29 -17.81 -5.52
CA PHE A 270 8.17 -17.50 -4.66
C PHE A 270 7.35 -18.78 -4.41
N PRO A 271 7.01 -19.10 -3.15
CA PRO A 271 6.07 -20.18 -2.87
C PRO A 271 4.74 -19.93 -3.59
N ARG A 272 4.08 -21.02 -3.99
CA ARG A 272 2.72 -20.99 -4.53
C ARG A 272 1.78 -21.70 -3.58
N MET A 273 0.68 -21.06 -3.28
CA MET A 273 -0.32 -21.52 -2.34
C MET A 273 -1.70 -21.39 -2.97
N THR A 274 -2.54 -22.43 -2.84
CA THR A 274 -3.93 -22.30 -3.26
C THR A 274 -4.72 -21.43 -2.26
N TYR A 275 -5.73 -20.74 -2.72
CA TYR A 275 -6.65 -20.00 -1.87
C TYR A 275 -7.21 -20.85 -0.73
N ALA A 276 -7.66 -22.08 -1.03
CA ALA A 276 -8.19 -22.99 -0.03
C ALA A 276 -7.15 -23.33 1.06
N HIS A 277 -5.87 -23.51 0.68
CA HIS A 277 -4.79 -23.75 1.63
C HIS A 277 -4.50 -22.51 2.47
N ALA A 278 -4.45 -21.33 1.87
CA ALA A 278 -4.25 -20.07 2.58
C ALA A 278 -5.34 -19.82 3.63
N MET A 279 -6.60 -19.99 3.26
CA MET A 279 -7.75 -19.85 4.16
C MET A 279 -7.72 -20.90 5.29
N LYS A 280 -7.36 -22.14 4.98
CA LYS A 280 -7.28 -23.21 5.99
C LYS A 280 -6.13 -23.00 6.98
N THR A 281 -4.96 -22.57 6.49
CA THR A 281 -3.71 -22.53 7.27
C THR A 281 -3.47 -21.18 7.95
N TYR A 282 -3.99 -20.10 7.39
CA TYR A 282 -3.72 -18.73 7.87
C TYR A 282 -4.98 -17.89 8.08
N GLY A 283 -6.15 -18.38 7.63
CA GLY A 283 -7.43 -17.72 7.79
C GLY A 283 -7.61 -16.45 6.95
N ASN A 284 -6.79 -16.24 5.93
CA ASN A 284 -6.90 -15.15 4.97
C ASN A 284 -6.20 -15.50 3.66
N ASP A 285 -6.52 -14.74 2.61
CA ASP A 285 -6.01 -14.89 1.23
C ASP A 285 -4.66 -14.21 0.97
N LYS A 286 -4.09 -13.53 1.96
CA LYS A 286 -2.82 -12.79 1.89
C LYS A 286 -1.94 -13.04 3.11
N PRO A 287 -1.52 -14.29 3.36
CA PRO A 287 -0.80 -14.63 4.58
C PRO A 287 0.58 -13.99 4.64
N ASP A 288 0.97 -13.57 5.84
CA ASP A 288 2.35 -13.22 6.15
C ASP A 288 3.11 -14.50 6.52
N ILE A 289 4.01 -14.91 5.65
CA ILE A 289 4.81 -16.14 5.80
C ILE A 289 6.20 -15.92 6.39
N ARG A 290 6.49 -14.70 6.90
CA ARG A 290 7.77 -14.42 7.60
C ARG A 290 7.91 -15.17 8.91
N PHE A 291 6.83 -15.71 9.44
CA PHE A 291 6.77 -16.44 10.70
C PHE A 291 5.73 -17.57 10.63
N GLY A 292 5.88 -18.55 11.52
CA GLY A 292 4.97 -19.70 11.64
C GLY A 292 3.59 -19.34 12.22
N MET A 293 3.18 -20.02 13.29
CA MET A 293 1.86 -19.95 13.91
C MET A 293 0.76 -20.34 12.91
N GLU A 294 0.99 -21.46 12.19
CA GLU A 294 0.00 -22.04 11.29
C GLU A 294 -1.19 -22.60 12.07
N PHE A 295 -2.36 -22.56 11.46
CA PHE A 295 -3.60 -23.07 12.06
C PHE A 295 -3.61 -24.59 12.12
N ALA A 296 -4.06 -25.12 13.25
CA ALA A 296 -4.39 -26.53 13.41
C ALA A 296 -5.88 -26.69 13.71
N GLU A 297 -6.59 -27.43 12.88
CA GLU A 297 -7.98 -27.82 13.16
C GLU A 297 -7.98 -28.86 14.28
N LEU A 298 -8.71 -28.58 15.35
CA LEU A 298 -8.76 -29.38 16.56
C LEU A 298 -10.11 -30.11 16.77
N ASN A 299 -11.03 -30.03 15.81
CA ASN A 299 -12.37 -30.61 15.94
C ASN A 299 -12.32 -32.07 16.43
N ALA A 300 -11.54 -32.93 15.76
CA ALA A 300 -11.43 -34.33 16.11
C ALA A 300 -10.81 -34.61 17.50
N LEU A 301 -10.01 -33.63 18.00
CA LEU A 301 -9.31 -33.74 19.30
C LEU A 301 -10.07 -33.06 20.44
N ALA A 302 -10.92 -32.08 20.12
CA ALA A 302 -11.56 -31.22 21.12
C ALA A 302 -13.08 -31.42 21.24
N GLN A 303 -13.76 -31.86 20.20
CA GLN A 303 -15.18 -32.22 20.27
C GLN A 303 -15.36 -33.60 20.89
N HIS A 304 -16.54 -33.93 21.38
CA HIS A 304 -16.88 -35.15 22.09
C HIS A 304 -16.35 -35.23 23.54
N ARG A 305 -15.83 -34.13 24.11
CA ARG A 305 -15.62 -33.95 25.55
C ARG A 305 -16.80 -33.17 26.16
N GLU A 306 -16.91 -33.11 27.47
CA GLU A 306 -18.02 -32.41 28.16
C GLU A 306 -17.90 -30.87 28.13
N PHE A 307 -17.39 -30.32 27.03
CA PHE A 307 -17.24 -28.86 26.85
C PHE A 307 -18.20 -28.36 25.75
N PRO A 308 -19.38 -27.79 26.13
CA PRO A 308 -20.44 -27.45 25.19
C PRO A 308 -20.04 -26.43 24.13
N VAL A 309 -19.11 -25.53 24.47
CA VAL A 309 -18.66 -24.46 23.54
C VAL A 309 -18.00 -25.03 22.28
N PHE A 310 -17.15 -26.05 22.44
CA PHE A 310 -16.52 -26.72 21.30
C PHE A 310 -17.46 -27.66 20.57
N ASN A 311 -18.32 -28.37 21.33
CA ASN A 311 -19.27 -29.30 20.73
C ASN A 311 -20.31 -28.64 19.83
N ALA A 312 -20.65 -27.36 20.08
CA ALA A 312 -21.60 -26.59 19.29
C ALA A 312 -20.95 -25.83 18.11
N ALA A 313 -19.63 -25.86 18.00
CA ALA A 313 -18.91 -25.12 16.97
C ALA A 313 -18.74 -25.94 15.69
N GLU A 314 -18.83 -25.28 14.55
CA GLU A 314 -18.46 -25.87 13.25
C GLU A 314 -16.94 -26.09 13.17
N LEU A 315 -16.17 -25.12 13.65
CA LEU A 315 -14.72 -25.13 13.66
C LEU A 315 -14.18 -24.90 15.07
N VAL A 316 -13.23 -25.75 15.48
CA VAL A 316 -12.33 -25.54 16.61
C VAL A 316 -10.92 -25.49 16.04
N VAL A 317 -10.23 -24.36 16.19
CA VAL A 317 -8.94 -24.15 15.54
C VAL A 317 -8.00 -23.38 16.46
N GLY A 318 -6.73 -23.77 16.45
CA GLY A 318 -5.71 -23.21 17.33
C GLY A 318 -4.41 -22.86 16.63
N ILE A 319 -3.61 -22.04 17.30
CA ILE A 319 -2.21 -21.70 16.96
C ILE A 319 -1.32 -21.87 18.17
N ALA A 320 -0.05 -22.21 17.96
CA ALA A 320 0.99 -22.14 18.96
C ALA A 320 1.74 -20.81 18.88
N ILE A 321 1.78 -20.07 19.99
CA ILE A 321 2.47 -18.78 20.10
C ILE A 321 3.83 -19.01 20.76
N PRO A 322 4.95 -18.82 20.03
CA PRO A 322 6.27 -19.13 20.52
C PRO A 322 6.65 -18.34 21.78
N GLY A 323 7.17 -19.03 22.82
CA GLY A 323 7.71 -18.42 24.02
C GLY A 323 6.69 -17.66 24.92
N ALA A 324 5.39 -17.79 24.64
CA ALA A 324 4.34 -17.07 25.35
C ALA A 324 3.77 -17.83 26.59
N ASN A 325 4.36 -18.97 26.94
CA ASN A 325 3.95 -19.72 28.16
C ASN A 325 4.09 -18.87 29.42
N ASN A 326 5.10 -18.00 29.49
CA ASN A 326 5.41 -17.17 30.65
C ASN A 326 4.50 -15.92 30.80
N TYR A 327 3.53 -15.72 29.91
CA TYR A 327 2.58 -14.61 30.03
C TYR A 327 1.91 -14.64 31.40
N THR A 328 1.92 -13.50 32.09
CA THR A 328 1.22 -13.32 33.35
C THR A 328 -0.29 -13.45 33.17
N ARG A 329 -1.02 -13.65 34.26
CA ARG A 329 -2.49 -13.65 34.22
C ARG A 329 -3.05 -12.37 33.60
N LYS A 330 -2.45 -11.22 33.93
CA LYS A 330 -2.87 -9.91 33.38
C LYS A 330 -2.69 -9.85 31.86
N GLU A 331 -1.61 -10.39 31.32
CA GLU A 331 -1.35 -10.44 29.88
C GLU A 331 -2.32 -11.39 29.17
N ILE A 332 -2.63 -12.53 29.75
CA ILE A 332 -3.66 -13.45 29.23
C ILE A 332 -5.05 -12.79 29.26
N ASP A 333 -5.43 -12.14 30.38
CA ASP A 333 -6.71 -11.46 30.48
C ASP A 333 -6.80 -10.33 29.42
N ALA A 334 -5.72 -9.58 29.21
CA ALA A 334 -5.65 -8.56 28.16
C ALA A 334 -5.76 -9.16 26.74
N LEU A 335 -5.24 -10.37 26.51
CA LEU A 335 -5.38 -11.07 25.24
C LEU A 335 -6.82 -11.55 25.00
N ILE A 336 -7.48 -12.05 26.05
CA ILE A 336 -8.90 -12.44 26.03
C ILE A 336 -9.77 -11.21 25.73
N ASP A 337 -9.50 -10.07 26.34
CA ASP A 337 -10.22 -8.82 26.08
C ASP A 337 -9.96 -8.31 24.66
N TRP A 338 -8.73 -8.49 24.16
CA TRP A 338 -8.39 -8.07 22.80
C TRP A 338 -9.17 -8.86 21.73
N VAL A 339 -9.31 -10.18 21.86
CA VAL A 339 -10.06 -10.98 20.89
C VAL A 339 -11.56 -10.70 20.94
N LYS A 340 -12.09 -10.20 22.08
CA LYS A 340 -13.51 -9.84 22.22
C LYS A 340 -13.85 -8.46 21.66
N ARG A 341 -12.87 -7.63 21.28
CA ARG A 341 -13.13 -6.32 20.69
C ARG A 341 -14.03 -6.45 19.45
N PRO A 342 -14.91 -5.47 19.16
CA PRO A 342 -15.82 -5.53 18.02
C PRO A 342 -15.10 -5.78 16.68
N GLN A 343 -13.86 -5.29 16.54
CA GLN A 343 -13.05 -5.46 15.34
C GLN A 343 -12.59 -6.92 15.11
N VAL A 344 -12.49 -7.71 16.15
CA VAL A 344 -12.15 -9.15 16.10
C VAL A 344 -13.39 -10.00 16.27
N GLY A 345 -14.22 -9.69 17.29
CA GLY A 345 -15.55 -10.25 17.48
C GLY A 345 -15.59 -11.67 18.02
N ALA A 346 -14.48 -12.21 18.57
CA ALA A 346 -14.49 -13.53 19.16
C ALA A 346 -15.26 -13.55 20.50
N LYS A 347 -16.00 -14.61 20.78
CA LYS A 347 -16.77 -14.76 22.01
C LYS A 347 -15.90 -15.02 23.26
N GLY A 348 -14.70 -15.55 23.05
CA GLY A 348 -13.73 -15.89 24.10
C GLY A 348 -12.47 -16.48 23.50
N LEU A 349 -11.53 -16.83 24.38
CA LEU A 349 -10.27 -17.47 24.01
C LEU A 349 -10.01 -18.63 24.99
N VAL A 350 -9.83 -19.83 24.48
CA VAL A 350 -9.29 -20.95 25.23
C VAL A 350 -7.78 -20.98 25.04
N TYR A 351 -7.03 -21.24 26.10
CA TYR A 351 -5.58 -21.36 26.01
C TYR A 351 -5.04 -22.58 26.76
N ALA A 352 -3.90 -23.09 26.31
CA ALA A 352 -3.13 -24.11 27.00
C ALA A 352 -1.64 -23.73 27.01
N ARG A 353 -1.02 -23.78 28.17
CA ARG A 353 0.40 -23.54 28.39
C ARG A 353 1.18 -24.82 28.19
N CYS A 354 2.24 -24.78 27.42
CA CYS A 354 3.20 -25.87 27.29
C CYS A 354 4.37 -25.62 28.25
N ASN A 355 4.38 -26.28 29.40
CA ASN A 355 5.40 -26.05 30.42
C ASN A 355 6.73 -26.72 30.05
N GLU A 356 7.83 -26.22 30.60
CA GLU A 356 9.21 -26.72 30.36
C GLU A 356 9.39 -28.17 30.86
N ASP A 357 8.63 -28.60 31.84
CA ASP A 357 8.64 -29.97 32.38
C ASP A 357 7.81 -30.99 31.55
N GLY A 358 7.24 -30.53 30.42
CA GLY A 358 6.40 -31.33 29.54
C GLY A 358 4.94 -31.45 30.00
N SER A 359 4.55 -30.81 31.11
CA SER A 359 3.16 -30.72 31.53
C SER A 359 2.40 -29.62 30.81
N TYR A 360 1.08 -29.68 30.85
CA TYR A 360 0.19 -28.70 30.25
C TYR A 360 -0.74 -28.08 31.28
N LYS A 361 -1.07 -26.79 31.13
CA LYS A 361 -2.07 -26.10 31.96
C LYS A 361 -3.00 -25.28 31.08
N SER A 362 -4.30 -25.56 31.17
CA SER A 362 -5.29 -24.93 30.31
C SER A 362 -6.35 -24.13 31.11
N SER A 363 -7.01 -23.20 30.46
CA SER A 363 -8.23 -22.57 30.97
C SER A 363 -9.42 -23.53 31.06
N VAL A 364 -9.31 -24.71 30.51
CA VAL A 364 -10.35 -25.75 30.42
C VAL A 364 -9.91 -27.10 30.98
N ASP A 365 -8.97 -27.11 31.94
CA ASP A 365 -8.44 -28.30 32.61
C ASP A 365 -9.52 -29.24 33.20
N LYS A 366 -10.74 -28.71 33.43
CA LYS A 366 -11.87 -29.53 33.92
C LYS A 366 -12.41 -30.52 32.89
N PHE A 367 -12.14 -30.25 31.60
CA PHE A 367 -12.72 -30.99 30.48
C PHE A 367 -11.68 -31.77 29.69
N TYR A 368 -10.41 -31.36 29.73
CA TYR A 368 -9.31 -31.89 28.93
C TYR A 368 -8.14 -32.27 29.84
N ASP A 369 -7.71 -33.52 29.75
CA ASP A 369 -6.59 -34.04 30.52
C ASP A 369 -5.23 -33.76 29.83
N GLN A 370 -4.13 -34.30 30.40
CA GLN A 370 -2.78 -34.11 29.88
C GLN A 370 -2.57 -34.76 28.51
N GLU A 371 -3.26 -35.86 28.20
CA GLU A 371 -3.19 -36.55 26.89
C GLU A 371 -3.88 -35.69 25.82
N ASP A 372 -5.05 -35.14 26.13
CA ASP A 372 -5.79 -34.26 25.24
C ASP A 372 -4.95 -33.03 24.87
N LEU A 373 -4.37 -32.37 25.88
CA LEU A 373 -3.56 -31.16 25.70
C LEU A 373 -2.24 -31.48 24.98
N ALA A 374 -1.65 -32.63 25.20
CA ALA A 374 -0.50 -33.09 24.42
C ALA A 374 -0.85 -33.32 22.95
N ALA A 375 -2.04 -33.84 22.66
CA ALA A 375 -2.52 -33.98 21.28
C ALA A 375 -2.73 -32.61 20.60
N TRP A 376 -3.24 -31.62 21.33
CA TRP A 376 -3.32 -30.24 20.81
C TRP A 376 -1.94 -29.66 20.53
N ALA A 377 -0.98 -29.84 21.47
CA ALA A 377 0.39 -29.37 21.29
C ALA A 377 1.04 -30.00 20.05
N LYS A 378 0.86 -31.30 19.87
CA LYS A 378 1.34 -31.99 18.66
C LYS A 378 0.69 -31.45 17.38
N ALA A 379 -0.62 -31.25 17.39
CA ALA A 379 -1.36 -30.75 16.22
C ALA A 379 -0.94 -29.32 15.84
N THR A 380 -0.68 -28.45 16.82
CA THR A 380 -0.26 -27.06 16.62
C THR A 380 1.27 -26.91 16.47
N ASN A 381 2.05 -28.00 16.51
CA ASN A 381 3.52 -28.00 16.54
C ASN A 381 4.10 -27.18 17.72
N ALA A 382 3.35 -27.07 18.83
CA ALA A 382 3.79 -26.33 20.00
C ALA A 382 4.98 -27.02 20.69
N GLN A 383 5.92 -26.22 21.17
CA GLN A 383 7.09 -26.66 21.92
C GLN A 383 6.92 -26.28 23.41
N ALA A 384 7.78 -26.85 24.26
CA ALA A 384 7.91 -26.37 25.64
C ALA A 384 8.21 -24.86 25.64
N GLY A 385 7.52 -24.11 26.49
CA GLY A 385 7.60 -22.64 26.53
C GLY A 385 6.55 -21.92 25.66
N ASP A 386 5.75 -22.62 24.87
CA ASP A 386 4.74 -22.01 24.00
C ASP A 386 3.37 -21.88 24.69
N LEU A 387 2.55 -21.02 24.13
CA LEU A 387 1.13 -20.85 24.49
C LEU A 387 0.25 -21.26 23.31
N ILE A 388 -0.58 -22.28 23.48
CA ILE A 388 -1.60 -22.63 22.51
C ILE A 388 -2.81 -21.73 22.73
N CYS A 389 -3.31 -21.08 21.68
CA CYS A 389 -4.54 -20.30 21.69
C CYS A 389 -5.55 -20.93 20.75
N VAL A 390 -6.80 -21.13 21.23
CA VAL A 390 -7.86 -21.83 20.50
C VAL A 390 -9.12 -20.96 20.44
N LEU A 391 -9.66 -20.81 19.25
CA LEU A 391 -10.97 -20.19 18.99
C LEU A 391 -11.94 -21.21 18.42
N SER A 392 -13.24 -20.95 18.54
CA SER A 392 -14.28 -21.83 18.04
C SER A 392 -15.55 -21.07 17.65
N GLY A 393 -16.25 -21.56 16.63
CA GLY A 393 -17.49 -20.96 16.14
C GLY A 393 -17.80 -21.38 14.70
N ASP A 394 -18.38 -20.46 13.96
CA ASP A 394 -18.55 -20.52 12.51
C ASP A 394 -17.18 -20.58 11.80
N THR A 395 -17.10 -21.34 10.73
CA THR A 395 -15.81 -21.67 10.09
C THR A 395 -15.06 -20.43 9.61
N ASP A 396 -15.69 -19.60 8.79
CA ASP A 396 -15.00 -18.47 8.13
C ASP A 396 -14.73 -17.33 9.11
N THR A 397 -15.72 -17.04 9.95
CA THR A 397 -15.59 -16.03 11.02
C THR A 397 -14.48 -16.40 11.99
N THR A 398 -14.40 -17.66 12.41
CA THR A 398 -13.38 -18.13 13.38
C THR A 398 -11.98 -18.09 12.79
N ARG A 399 -11.83 -18.47 11.50
CA ARG A 399 -10.55 -18.35 10.78
C ARG A 399 -10.08 -16.91 10.70
N ALA A 400 -10.98 -15.98 10.33
CA ALA A 400 -10.64 -14.54 10.28
C ALA A 400 -10.24 -13.99 11.66
N GLN A 401 -10.94 -14.38 12.73
CA GLN A 401 -10.62 -13.99 14.11
C GLN A 401 -9.26 -14.52 14.55
N LEU A 402 -8.95 -15.79 14.25
CA LEU A 402 -7.66 -16.38 14.60
C LEU A 402 -6.51 -15.78 13.76
N SER A 403 -6.78 -15.44 12.50
CA SER A 403 -5.84 -14.69 11.65
C SER A 403 -5.48 -13.33 12.24
N ALA A 404 -6.47 -12.58 12.74
CA ALA A 404 -6.25 -11.33 13.43
C ALA A 404 -5.39 -11.53 14.69
N LEU A 405 -5.67 -12.57 15.49
CA LEU A 405 -4.87 -12.91 16.67
C LEU A 405 -3.43 -13.27 16.29
N ARG A 406 -3.25 -14.07 15.24
CA ARG A 406 -1.92 -14.44 14.71
C ARG A 406 -1.08 -13.21 14.37
N MET A 407 -1.67 -12.24 13.67
CA MET A 407 -0.99 -11.00 13.29
C MET A 407 -0.67 -10.11 14.50
N GLU A 408 -1.58 -9.98 15.46
CA GLU A 408 -1.36 -9.27 16.72
C GLU A 408 -0.19 -9.86 17.50
N MET A 409 -0.17 -11.19 17.64
CA MET A 409 0.90 -11.89 18.35
C MET A 409 2.24 -11.74 17.65
N ALA A 410 2.26 -11.83 16.32
CA ALA A 410 3.46 -11.58 15.53
C ALA A 410 4.02 -10.16 15.74
N THR A 411 3.14 -9.17 15.86
CA THR A 411 3.54 -7.78 16.18
C THR A 411 4.12 -7.67 17.59
N ARG A 412 3.44 -8.24 18.60
CA ARG A 412 3.93 -8.21 20.00
C ARG A 412 5.28 -8.91 20.18
N LEU A 413 5.51 -9.97 19.43
CA LEU A 413 6.76 -10.76 19.46
C LEU A 413 7.86 -10.21 18.54
N GLY A 414 7.60 -9.13 17.80
CA GLY A 414 8.58 -8.55 16.86
C GLY A 414 8.91 -9.43 15.66
N LEU A 415 8.03 -10.35 15.27
CA LEU A 415 8.25 -11.29 14.17
C LEU A 415 8.02 -10.68 12.78
N ARG A 416 7.47 -9.47 12.72
CA ARG A 416 7.15 -8.74 11.49
C ARG A 416 8.26 -7.75 11.13
N ASP A 417 9.51 -8.24 11.02
CA ASP A 417 10.63 -7.37 10.63
C ASP A 417 10.38 -6.77 9.23
N PRO A 418 10.31 -5.43 9.10
CA PRO A 418 10.08 -4.77 7.81
C PRO A 418 11.25 -4.91 6.83
N LYS A 419 12.42 -5.36 7.28
CA LYS A 419 13.59 -5.61 6.43
C LYS A 419 13.60 -7.01 5.82
N VAL A 420 12.70 -7.89 6.26
CA VAL A 420 12.54 -9.25 5.72
C VAL A 420 11.41 -9.24 4.72
N PHE A 421 11.66 -9.71 3.51
CA PHE A 421 10.67 -9.79 2.43
C PHE A 421 10.36 -11.25 2.13
N ALA A 422 9.10 -11.63 2.25
CA ALA A 422 8.59 -12.98 2.04
C ALA A 422 7.42 -12.95 1.04
N PRO A 423 7.71 -12.89 -0.26
CA PRO A 423 6.69 -12.92 -1.30
C PRO A 423 6.16 -14.33 -1.52
N LEU A 424 4.88 -14.44 -1.89
CA LEU A 424 4.24 -15.68 -2.34
C LEU A 424 3.14 -15.40 -3.35
N TRP A 425 2.79 -16.41 -4.15
CA TRP A 425 1.61 -16.40 -4.98
C TRP A 425 0.46 -17.13 -4.28
N VAL A 426 -0.71 -16.52 -4.28
CA VAL A 426 -1.97 -17.19 -3.98
C VAL A 426 -2.73 -17.40 -5.29
N ILE A 427 -3.17 -18.63 -5.53
CA ILE A 427 -3.79 -19.06 -6.79
C ILE A 427 -5.06 -19.86 -6.51
N ASP A 428 -5.80 -20.21 -7.54
CA ASP A 428 -6.96 -21.09 -7.46
C ASP A 428 -8.09 -20.55 -6.59
N PHE A 429 -8.34 -19.24 -6.71
CA PHE A 429 -9.47 -18.58 -6.06
C PHE A 429 -10.81 -19.14 -6.56
N PRO A 430 -11.88 -19.09 -5.78
CA PRO A 430 -13.24 -19.25 -6.31
C PRO A 430 -13.50 -18.22 -7.43
N LEU A 431 -14.21 -18.63 -8.46
CA LEU A 431 -14.62 -17.70 -9.53
C LEU A 431 -15.77 -16.79 -9.06
N LEU A 432 -16.70 -17.39 -8.32
CA LEU A 432 -17.93 -16.79 -7.86
C LEU A 432 -18.11 -17.00 -6.37
N GLU A 433 -18.63 -16.00 -5.69
CA GLU A 433 -19.12 -16.11 -4.32
C GLU A 433 -20.65 -16.00 -4.32
N LYS A 434 -21.29 -16.85 -3.54
CA LYS A 434 -22.75 -16.85 -3.41
C LYS A 434 -23.13 -16.06 -2.16
N ASP A 435 -23.90 -14.99 -2.36
CA ASP A 435 -24.48 -14.23 -1.27
C ASP A 435 -25.45 -15.14 -0.48
N PRO A 436 -25.23 -15.34 0.82
CA PRO A 436 -26.05 -16.26 1.64
C PRO A 436 -27.48 -15.76 1.85
N GLU A 437 -27.74 -14.44 1.77
CA GLU A 437 -29.06 -13.85 1.99
C GLU A 437 -29.91 -13.83 0.72
N THR A 438 -29.29 -13.43 -0.40
CA THR A 438 -30.00 -13.26 -1.69
C THR A 438 -29.89 -14.48 -2.60
N GLY A 439 -28.86 -15.31 -2.39
CA GLY A 439 -28.54 -16.43 -3.26
C GLY A 439 -27.92 -16.05 -4.61
N HIS A 440 -27.70 -14.75 -4.86
CA HIS A 440 -27.05 -14.26 -6.07
C HIS A 440 -25.54 -14.52 -6.05
N PHE A 441 -24.96 -14.70 -7.23
CA PHE A 441 -23.52 -14.80 -7.39
C PHE A 441 -22.90 -13.42 -7.59
N HIS A 442 -21.73 -13.23 -7.00
CA HIS A 442 -20.83 -12.12 -7.24
C HIS A 442 -19.50 -12.67 -7.75
N ALA A 443 -18.84 -11.95 -8.66
CA ALA A 443 -17.49 -12.30 -9.06
C ALA A 443 -16.52 -12.01 -7.92
N MET A 444 -15.69 -12.98 -7.54
CA MET A 444 -14.71 -12.77 -6.47
C MET A 444 -13.67 -11.71 -6.84
N HIS A 445 -13.23 -11.67 -8.09
CA HIS A 445 -12.27 -10.68 -8.60
C HIS A 445 -12.93 -9.69 -9.56
N HIS A 446 -13.27 -10.17 -10.76
CA HIS A 446 -13.76 -9.32 -11.85
C HIS A 446 -14.66 -10.10 -12.81
N PRO A 447 -15.70 -9.50 -13.40
CA PRO A 447 -16.59 -10.16 -14.36
C PRO A 447 -15.89 -10.74 -15.61
N PHE A 448 -14.67 -10.29 -15.90
CA PHE A 448 -13.88 -10.75 -17.05
C PHE A 448 -12.83 -11.81 -16.72
N THR A 449 -12.79 -12.27 -15.48
CA THR A 449 -11.90 -13.36 -15.04
C THR A 449 -12.31 -14.68 -15.66
N ALA A 450 -11.39 -15.37 -16.31
CA ALA A 450 -11.65 -16.68 -16.88
C ALA A 450 -11.77 -17.75 -15.77
N PRO A 451 -12.69 -18.72 -15.93
CA PRO A 451 -12.63 -19.95 -15.16
C PRO A 451 -11.37 -20.73 -15.53
N LYS A 452 -10.91 -21.62 -14.67
CA LYS A 452 -9.91 -22.60 -15.04
C LYS A 452 -10.42 -23.47 -16.20
N PRO A 453 -9.58 -23.80 -17.18
CA PRO A 453 -10.00 -24.59 -18.36
C PRO A 453 -10.70 -25.91 -17.96
N GLU A 454 -10.20 -26.60 -16.97
CA GLU A 454 -10.75 -27.87 -16.45
C GLU A 454 -12.10 -27.71 -15.73
N HIS A 455 -12.46 -26.47 -15.32
CA HIS A 455 -13.72 -26.16 -14.65
C HIS A 455 -14.77 -25.52 -15.56
N LEU A 456 -14.47 -25.30 -16.84
CA LEU A 456 -15.36 -24.59 -17.77
C LEU A 456 -16.77 -25.24 -17.85
N ALA A 457 -16.84 -26.58 -17.84
CA ALA A 457 -18.11 -27.30 -17.88
C ALA A 457 -18.94 -27.13 -16.58
N LEU A 458 -18.30 -26.83 -15.45
CA LEU A 458 -19.00 -26.61 -14.18
C LEU A 458 -19.81 -25.31 -14.16
N LEU A 459 -19.55 -24.36 -15.05
CA LEU A 459 -20.37 -23.14 -15.16
C LEU A 459 -21.85 -23.45 -15.43
N ASP A 460 -22.14 -24.57 -16.11
CA ASP A 460 -23.49 -24.99 -16.44
C ASP A 460 -24.13 -25.91 -15.36
N THR A 461 -23.33 -26.54 -14.49
CA THR A 461 -23.80 -27.58 -13.55
C THR A 461 -23.63 -27.21 -12.09
N ASP A 462 -22.49 -26.63 -11.71
CA ASP A 462 -22.18 -26.18 -10.34
C ASP A 462 -21.26 -24.95 -10.37
N PRO A 463 -21.80 -23.75 -10.65
CA PRO A 463 -21.01 -22.53 -10.72
C PRO A 463 -20.23 -22.19 -9.44
N ALA A 464 -20.72 -22.64 -8.28
CA ALA A 464 -20.07 -22.39 -6.98
C ALA A 464 -18.75 -23.16 -6.81
N ALA A 465 -18.58 -24.28 -7.52
CA ALA A 465 -17.37 -25.11 -7.48
C ALA A 465 -16.30 -24.67 -8.51
N VAL A 466 -16.56 -23.62 -9.29
CA VAL A 466 -15.64 -23.16 -10.33
C VAL A 466 -14.50 -22.35 -9.72
N ASN A 467 -13.26 -22.76 -9.96
CA ASN A 467 -12.09 -21.96 -9.65
C ASN A 467 -11.77 -20.99 -10.79
N ALA A 468 -11.37 -19.80 -10.40
CA ALA A 468 -10.86 -18.76 -11.29
C ALA A 468 -9.43 -19.06 -11.75
N ASN A 469 -9.11 -18.66 -12.96
CA ASN A 469 -7.72 -18.56 -13.43
C ASN A 469 -7.14 -17.21 -12.98
N ALA A 470 -7.17 -16.98 -11.68
CA ALA A 470 -6.75 -15.76 -10.98
C ALA A 470 -5.58 -16.05 -10.05
N TYR A 471 -4.84 -15.00 -9.75
CA TYR A 471 -3.62 -15.07 -8.95
C TYR A 471 -3.36 -13.72 -8.27
N ASP A 472 -2.96 -13.77 -7.00
CA ASP A 472 -2.54 -12.61 -6.23
C ASP A 472 -1.08 -12.78 -5.79
N LEU A 473 -0.30 -11.72 -5.96
CA LEU A 473 1.04 -11.61 -5.41
C LEU A 473 0.96 -10.95 -4.04
N VAL A 474 1.37 -11.70 -3.05
CA VAL A 474 1.36 -11.29 -1.64
C VAL A 474 2.80 -11.02 -1.19
N LEU A 475 3.00 -9.93 -0.47
CA LEU A 475 4.28 -9.58 0.15
C LEU A 475 4.05 -9.16 1.60
N ASN A 476 4.65 -9.89 2.54
CA ASN A 476 4.59 -9.56 3.98
C ASN A 476 3.15 -9.37 4.52
N GLY A 477 2.24 -10.24 4.11
CA GLY A 477 0.85 -10.17 4.56
C GLY A 477 -0.02 -9.13 3.85
N ASN A 478 0.46 -8.59 2.73
CA ASN A 478 -0.28 -7.64 1.91
C ASN A 478 -0.32 -8.13 0.46
N GLU A 479 -1.49 -8.12 -0.14
CA GLU A 479 -1.64 -8.21 -1.58
C GLU A 479 -1.02 -6.96 -2.22
N ILE A 480 0.06 -7.14 -2.96
CA ILE A 480 0.74 -6.05 -3.68
C ILE A 480 0.31 -5.97 -5.14
N GLY A 481 -0.26 -7.03 -5.67
CA GLY A 481 -0.79 -7.07 -7.02
C GLY A 481 -1.66 -8.29 -7.24
N GLY A 482 -2.67 -8.14 -8.06
CA GLY A 482 -3.60 -9.21 -8.41
C GLY A 482 -4.01 -9.14 -9.86
N GLY A 483 -4.43 -10.29 -10.40
CA GLY A 483 -4.85 -10.40 -11.77
C GLY A 483 -5.41 -11.75 -12.14
N SER A 484 -5.69 -11.92 -13.43
CA SER A 484 -6.23 -13.18 -13.95
C SER A 484 -5.93 -13.34 -15.44
N ILE A 485 -6.09 -14.55 -15.93
CA ILE A 485 -6.37 -14.77 -17.36
C ILE A 485 -7.80 -14.31 -17.60
N ARG A 486 -8.03 -13.64 -18.74
CA ARG A 486 -9.33 -13.04 -19.07
C ARG A 486 -10.16 -13.98 -19.94
N ILE A 487 -11.47 -13.87 -19.82
CA ILE A 487 -12.37 -14.43 -20.81
C ILE A 487 -12.16 -13.65 -22.12
N HIS A 488 -11.91 -14.36 -23.20
CA HIS A 488 -11.76 -13.80 -24.55
C HIS A 488 -12.77 -14.38 -25.56
N ASP A 489 -13.60 -15.32 -25.09
CA ASP A 489 -14.70 -15.92 -25.85
C ASP A 489 -16.03 -15.28 -25.43
N LYS A 490 -16.80 -14.80 -26.43
CA LYS A 490 -18.08 -14.12 -26.21
C LYS A 490 -19.12 -15.00 -25.50
N ASN A 491 -19.17 -16.31 -25.83
CA ASN A 491 -20.17 -17.20 -25.24
C ASN A 491 -19.90 -17.42 -23.75
N THR A 492 -18.65 -17.64 -23.38
CA THR A 492 -18.22 -17.76 -21.98
C THR A 492 -18.46 -16.46 -21.22
N GLN A 493 -18.20 -15.30 -21.84
CA GLN A 493 -18.46 -14.00 -21.23
C GLN A 493 -19.96 -13.75 -21.02
N SER A 494 -20.78 -14.10 -21.98
CA SER A 494 -22.25 -13.99 -21.83
C SER A 494 -22.78 -14.86 -20.70
N LYS A 495 -22.30 -16.10 -20.58
CA LYS A 495 -22.64 -16.99 -19.45
C LYS A 495 -22.23 -16.38 -18.10
N MET A 496 -21.01 -15.88 -18.01
CA MET A 496 -20.51 -15.26 -16.79
C MET A 496 -21.38 -14.07 -16.37
N LEU A 497 -21.71 -13.16 -17.28
CA LEU A 497 -22.57 -12.01 -17.01
C LEU A 497 -23.99 -12.43 -16.59
N ALA A 498 -24.55 -13.49 -17.20
CA ALA A 498 -25.85 -14.04 -16.82
C ALA A 498 -25.83 -14.63 -15.40
N LEU A 499 -24.76 -15.34 -15.00
CA LEU A 499 -24.59 -15.84 -13.64
C LEU A 499 -24.49 -14.71 -12.61
N LEU A 500 -23.93 -13.56 -13.00
CA LEU A 500 -23.86 -12.35 -12.17
C LEU A 500 -25.19 -11.55 -12.14
N GLY A 501 -26.24 -12.04 -12.82
CA GLY A 501 -27.56 -11.44 -12.80
C GLY A 501 -27.80 -10.35 -13.87
N PHE A 502 -26.88 -10.12 -14.80
CA PHE A 502 -27.11 -9.19 -15.92
C PHE A 502 -28.06 -9.78 -16.95
N SER A 503 -29.09 -9.03 -17.32
CA SER A 503 -29.85 -9.32 -18.54
C SER A 503 -29.00 -9.04 -19.78
N GLU A 504 -29.36 -9.62 -20.93
CA GLU A 504 -28.69 -9.34 -22.20
C GLU A 504 -28.64 -7.85 -22.55
N ALA A 505 -29.72 -7.13 -22.27
CA ALA A 505 -29.82 -5.69 -22.51
C ALA A 505 -28.87 -4.88 -21.63
N GLU A 506 -28.77 -5.22 -20.33
CA GLU A 506 -27.85 -4.58 -19.40
C GLU A 506 -26.40 -4.89 -19.73
N ALA A 507 -26.07 -6.16 -20.01
CA ALA A 507 -24.74 -6.58 -20.42
C ALA A 507 -24.30 -5.84 -21.70
N LYS A 508 -25.17 -5.74 -22.70
CA LYS A 508 -24.92 -4.98 -23.93
C LYS A 508 -24.78 -3.49 -23.67
N ALA A 509 -25.62 -2.92 -22.81
CA ALA A 509 -25.56 -1.49 -22.48
C ALA A 509 -24.26 -1.13 -21.76
N GLN A 510 -23.75 -1.98 -20.88
CA GLN A 510 -22.54 -1.70 -20.08
C GLN A 510 -21.24 -2.13 -20.79
N PHE A 511 -21.21 -3.33 -21.34
CA PHE A 511 -20.00 -4.00 -21.84
C PHE A 511 -20.05 -4.34 -23.34
N GLY A 512 -21.10 -3.90 -24.06
CA GLY A 512 -21.32 -4.24 -25.47
C GLY A 512 -20.09 -3.93 -26.34
N PHE A 513 -19.44 -2.79 -26.13
CA PHE A 513 -18.24 -2.41 -26.89
C PHE A 513 -17.08 -3.41 -26.75
N LEU A 514 -16.91 -4.03 -25.57
CA LEU A 514 -15.89 -5.04 -25.34
C LEU A 514 -16.31 -6.40 -25.92
N MET A 515 -17.57 -6.79 -25.73
CA MET A 515 -18.12 -8.03 -26.27
C MET A 515 -18.13 -8.01 -27.82
N ASP A 516 -18.43 -6.86 -28.41
CA ASP A 516 -18.34 -6.66 -29.86
C ASP A 516 -16.89 -6.77 -30.36
N ALA A 517 -15.93 -6.23 -29.60
CA ALA A 517 -14.51 -6.35 -29.94
C ALA A 517 -14.03 -7.82 -29.94
N PHE A 518 -14.57 -8.67 -29.06
CA PHE A 518 -14.22 -10.09 -29.04
C PHE A 518 -14.63 -10.83 -30.31
N GLU A 519 -15.64 -10.34 -31.03
CA GLU A 519 -16.06 -10.92 -32.31
C GLU A 519 -15.03 -10.71 -33.46
N TYR A 520 -14.08 -9.78 -33.24
CA TYR A 520 -13.02 -9.49 -34.22
C TYR A 520 -11.69 -10.20 -33.90
N GLY A 521 -11.73 -11.28 -33.13
CA GLY A 521 -10.58 -12.14 -32.90
C GLY A 521 -9.75 -11.69 -31.67
N ALA A 522 -10.35 -11.65 -30.52
CA ALA A 522 -9.63 -11.43 -29.26
C ALA A 522 -8.64 -12.57 -28.99
N PRO A 523 -7.36 -12.29 -28.75
CA PRO A 523 -6.40 -13.32 -28.37
C PRO A 523 -6.65 -13.79 -26.93
N PRO A 524 -6.19 -15.00 -26.54
CA PRO A 524 -6.01 -15.32 -25.14
C PRO A 524 -5.12 -14.27 -24.48
N HIS A 525 -5.53 -13.68 -23.36
CA HIS A 525 -4.78 -12.62 -22.69
C HIS A 525 -4.98 -12.65 -21.17
N GLY A 526 -4.08 -12.03 -20.47
CA GLY A 526 -4.11 -11.90 -19.04
C GLY A 526 -3.18 -10.80 -18.57
N GLY A 527 -3.32 -10.42 -17.32
CA GLY A 527 -2.52 -9.35 -16.77
C GLY A 527 -2.57 -9.30 -15.26
N LEU A 528 -1.87 -8.32 -14.73
CA LEU A 528 -1.77 -8.06 -13.31
C LEU A 528 -1.66 -6.55 -13.07
N ALA A 529 -2.25 -6.06 -12.00
CA ALA A 529 -2.08 -4.69 -11.54
C ALA A 529 -1.45 -4.68 -10.15
N PHE A 530 -0.34 -3.95 -9.99
CA PHE A 530 0.23 -3.66 -8.66
C PHE A 530 -0.36 -2.37 -8.10
N GLY A 531 -0.68 -2.37 -6.82
CA GLY A 531 -0.87 -1.13 -6.08
C GLY A 531 0.47 -0.45 -5.82
N LEU A 532 0.88 0.51 -6.67
CA LEU A 532 2.19 1.17 -6.54
C LEU A 532 2.38 1.82 -5.17
N ASP A 533 1.35 2.47 -4.63
CA ASP A 533 1.43 3.13 -3.32
C ASP A 533 1.75 2.13 -2.20
N ARG A 534 1.08 0.98 -2.22
CA ARG A 534 1.31 -0.11 -1.25
C ARG A 534 2.67 -0.76 -1.43
N LEU A 535 3.04 -1.08 -2.66
CA LEU A 535 4.35 -1.65 -2.99
C LEU A 535 5.49 -0.75 -2.48
N VAL A 536 5.42 0.55 -2.77
CA VAL A 536 6.43 1.52 -2.34
C VAL A 536 6.47 1.66 -0.81
N ALA A 537 5.32 1.64 -0.12
CA ALA A 537 5.26 1.70 1.33
C ALA A 537 5.93 0.48 1.97
N ILE A 538 5.64 -0.73 1.48
CA ILE A 538 6.25 -1.97 1.98
C ILE A 538 7.76 -1.98 1.72
N LEU A 539 8.20 -1.66 0.50
CA LEU A 539 9.63 -1.54 0.18
C LEU A 539 10.32 -0.44 1.00
N GLY A 540 9.62 0.63 1.35
CA GLY A 540 10.11 1.70 2.22
C GLY A 540 10.01 1.40 3.73
N GLY A 541 9.54 0.21 4.11
CA GLY A 541 9.42 -0.22 5.51
C GLY A 541 8.36 0.55 6.31
N GLN A 542 7.32 1.08 5.66
CA GLN A 542 6.25 1.86 6.29
C GLN A 542 4.90 1.14 6.18
N GLU A 543 4.05 1.30 7.19
CA GLU A 543 2.69 0.75 7.18
C GLU A 543 1.68 1.66 6.46
N THR A 544 1.96 2.95 6.37
CA THR A 544 1.08 3.92 5.71
C THR A 544 1.58 4.31 4.32
N ILE A 545 0.67 4.35 3.35
CA ILE A 545 0.97 4.80 1.99
C ILE A 545 1.10 6.32 1.89
N ARG A 546 0.54 7.10 2.84
CA ARG A 546 0.44 8.56 2.77
C ARG A 546 1.80 9.26 2.74
N GLU A 547 2.78 8.70 3.42
CA GLU A 547 4.13 9.30 3.46
C GLU A 547 4.86 9.23 2.10
N PHE A 548 4.40 8.34 1.20
CA PHE A 548 4.94 8.20 -0.16
C PHE A 548 4.09 8.91 -1.23
N ILE A 549 3.01 9.58 -0.83
CA ILE A 549 2.15 10.38 -1.71
C ILE A 549 2.43 11.86 -1.45
N ALA A 550 2.69 12.63 -2.52
CA ALA A 550 3.04 14.04 -2.38
C ALA A 550 1.95 14.84 -1.64
N PHE A 551 0.69 14.66 -2.06
CA PHE A 551 -0.48 15.36 -1.51
C PHE A 551 -1.61 14.35 -1.23
N PRO A 552 -1.51 13.59 -0.11
CA PRO A 552 -2.53 12.60 0.24
C PRO A 552 -3.77 13.27 0.83
N LYS A 553 -4.91 12.61 0.68
CA LYS A 553 -6.13 12.98 1.41
C LYS A 553 -6.11 12.42 2.83
N ASN A 554 -6.78 13.11 3.75
CA ASN A 554 -6.94 12.66 5.13
C ASN A 554 -7.96 11.50 5.25
N ASN A 555 -8.22 11.03 6.48
CA ASN A 555 -9.18 9.94 6.73
C ASN A 555 -10.63 10.26 6.36
N ALA A 556 -10.98 11.55 6.22
CA ALA A 556 -12.30 11.99 5.77
C ALA A 556 -12.36 12.21 4.24
N GLY A 557 -11.34 11.78 3.48
CA GLY A 557 -11.28 11.96 2.03
C GLY A 557 -11.02 13.40 1.57
N ARG A 558 -10.58 14.28 2.47
CA ARG A 558 -10.35 15.69 2.16
C ARG A 558 -8.88 16.00 1.92
N ASP A 559 -8.62 16.83 0.93
CA ASP A 559 -7.37 17.58 0.82
C ASP A 559 -7.52 18.87 1.62
N VAL A 560 -6.93 18.92 2.81
CA VAL A 560 -7.04 20.06 3.73
C VAL A 560 -6.14 21.23 3.34
N MET A 561 -5.22 21.03 2.40
CA MET A 561 -4.34 22.09 1.90
C MET A 561 -5.05 23.00 0.89
N ILE A 562 -5.81 22.40 -0.03
CA ILE A 562 -6.56 23.12 -1.07
C ILE A 562 -8.07 23.17 -0.79
N ASP A 563 -8.49 22.64 0.35
CA ASP A 563 -9.89 22.54 0.78
C ASP A 563 -10.81 21.83 -0.24
N ALA A 564 -10.34 20.67 -0.74
CA ALA A 564 -11.13 19.83 -1.66
C ALA A 564 -11.71 18.60 -0.92
N PRO A 565 -12.96 18.17 -1.26
CA PRO A 565 -13.89 18.77 -2.21
C PRO A 565 -14.49 20.09 -1.70
N ALA A 566 -14.83 20.98 -2.62
CA ALA A 566 -15.43 22.27 -2.36
C ALA A 566 -16.77 22.41 -3.10
N ALA A 567 -17.62 23.33 -2.63
CA ALA A 567 -18.86 23.68 -3.31
C ALA A 567 -18.56 24.39 -4.65
N LEU A 568 -19.41 24.14 -5.64
CA LEU A 568 -19.45 24.90 -6.88
C LEU A 568 -20.36 26.12 -6.72
N ASP A 569 -20.08 27.20 -7.41
CA ASP A 569 -21.00 28.34 -7.48
C ASP A 569 -22.22 28.02 -8.35
N GLN A 570 -23.29 28.82 -8.19
CA GLN A 570 -24.57 28.56 -8.88
C GLN A 570 -24.42 28.69 -10.40
N ALA A 571 -23.58 29.61 -10.89
CA ALA A 571 -23.37 29.79 -12.32
C ALA A 571 -22.75 28.54 -12.96
N GLN A 572 -21.77 27.92 -12.28
CA GLN A 572 -21.19 26.65 -12.72
C GLN A 572 -22.21 25.49 -12.68
N LEU A 573 -23.05 25.43 -11.65
CA LEU A 573 -24.11 24.43 -11.57
C LEU A 573 -25.13 24.60 -12.72
N ASP A 574 -25.54 25.83 -13.01
CA ASP A 574 -26.46 26.16 -14.09
C ASP A 574 -25.88 25.78 -15.46
N GLU A 575 -24.59 26.09 -15.71
CA GLU A 575 -23.89 25.68 -16.94
C GLU A 575 -23.82 24.17 -17.13
N LEU A 576 -23.80 23.41 -16.03
CA LEU A 576 -23.75 21.95 -16.04
C LEU A 576 -25.15 21.32 -15.98
N PHE A 577 -26.21 22.11 -15.91
CA PHE A 577 -27.59 21.66 -15.73
C PHE A 577 -27.77 20.80 -14.46
N LEU A 578 -27.10 21.18 -13.36
CA LEU A 578 -27.11 20.47 -12.08
C LEU A 578 -27.82 21.27 -10.99
N ASP A 579 -28.48 20.55 -10.09
CA ASP A 579 -29.08 21.10 -8.87
C ASP A 579 -28.60 20.32 -7.65
N SER A 580 -27.96 21.00 -6.70
CA SER A 580 -27.50 20.37 -5.46
C SER A 580 -28.60 20.33 -4.41
N LYS A 581 -29.08 19.14 -4.05
CA LYS A 581 -30.06 18.96 -2.95
C LYS A 581 -29.45 19.31 -1.58
N ALA A 582 -28.13 19.22 -1.41
CA ALA A 582 -27.45 19.54 -0.15
C ALA A 582 -27.53 21.03 0.21
N HIS A 583 -27.59 21.93 -0.79
CA HIS A 583 -27.77 23.37 -0.55
C HIS A 583 -29.20 23.76 -0.12
N LYS A 584 -30.18 22.84 -0.29
CA LYS A 584 -31.58 23.10 0.12
C LYS A 584 -31.86 22.68 1.57
N ALA A 585 -30.90 22.03 2.23
CA ALA A 585 -31.01 21.53 3.60
C ALA A 585 -30.36 22.46 4.65
N GLN A 586 -29.73 23.57 4.23
CA GLN A 586 -29.24 24.67 5.05
C GLN A 586 -30.17 25.87 4.95
#